data_3e48cd1989e393ba96ad2bbee15268d6
#
_entry.id   3e48cd1989e393ba96ad2bbee15268d6
#
_cell.length_a   1.000
_cell.length_b   1.000
_cell.length_c   1.000
_cell.angle_alpha   90.00
_cell.angle_beta   90.00
_cell.angle_gamma   90.00
#
_symmetry.space_group_name_H-M   'P 1'
#
loop_
_entity.id
_entity.type
_entity.pdbx_description
1 polymer ?
#
loop_
_entity_poly.entity_id
_entity_poly.type
_entity_poly.pdbx_seq_one_letter_code
_entity_poly.pdbx_strand_id
1 'polypeptide(L)'
;METLVPKVGTGVVIIKDGKTLLAKRKGSHNEGMWGSMGGHVEFGESPIEACIREAREELGIEIGNLRFVACMNLVRNGKHYLDVSFVADLISGEPSIQEPDRIEEIGWYPLNALPEPLFDPVRVVLESLKTGQNYFEVNE
;
A
#
# COMPACT_ATOMS: atom_id res chain seq x y z
N MET A 1 30.29 1.79 -7.70
CA MET A 1 29.54 2.91 -7.11
C MET A 1 28.07 2.79 -7.45
N GLU A 2 27.23 2.90 -6.45
CA GLU A 2 25.79 2.79 -6.66
C GLU A 2 25.23 4.12 -7.22
N THR A 3 24.39 4.00 -8.24
CA THR A 3 23.72 5.16 -8.82
C THR A 3 22.41 5.41 -8.08
N LEU A 4 22.23 6.64 -7.60
CA LEU A 4 20.98 7.02 -6.94
C LEU A 4 19.94 7.35 -8.00
N VAL A 5 18.86 6.58 -7.98
CA VAL A 5 17.72 6.79 -8.87
C VAL A 5 16.43 6.70 -8.07
N PRO A 6 15.37 7.39 -8.53
CA PRO A 6 14.06 7.19 -7.91
C PRO A 6 13.60 5.75 -8.13
N LYS A 7 12.94 5.19 -7.13
CA LYS A 7 12.36 3.85 -7.23
C LYS A 7 10.86 3.96 -7.41
N VAL A 8 10.29 3.00 -8.10
CA VAL A 8 8.85 2.97 -8.30
C VAL A 8 8.23 1.99 -7.33
N GLY A 9 7.35 2.51 -6.49
CA GLY A 9 6.58 1.70 -5.57
C GLY A 9 5.12 1.65 -6.00
N THR A 10 4.38 0.72 -5.46
CA THR A 10 2.95 0.64 -5.69
C THR A 10 2.26 0.20 -4.41
N GLY A 11 1.01 0.62 -4.26
CA GLY A 11 0.19 0.22 -3.13
C GLY A 11 -1.24 0.03 -3.56
N VAL A 12 -1.95 -0.81 -2.82
CA VAL A 12 -3.35 -1.07 -3.11
C VAL A 12 -4.15 -1.07 -1.81
N VAL A 13 -5.21 -0.28 -1.79
CA VAL A 13 -6.16 -0.22 -0.68
C VAL A 13 -7.36 -1.06 -1.08
N ILE A 14 -7.67 -2.06 -0.28
CA ILE A 14 -8.77 -2.98 -0.56
C ILE A 14 -9.95 -2.57 0.29
N ILE A 15 -11.05 -2.19 -0.36
CA ILE A 15 -12.24 -1.69 0.32
C ILE A 15 -13.40 -2.68 0.14
N LYS A 16 -14.03 -3.02 1.25
CA LYS A 16 -15.18 -3.93 1.26
C LYS A 16 -16.12 -3.51 2.39
N ASP A 17 -17.38 -3.27 2.04
CA ASP A 17 -18.42 -2.91 3.01
C ASP A 17 -18.03 -1.74 3.92
N GLY A 18 -17.44 -0.69 3.35
CA GLY A 18 -17.03 0.51 4.09
C GLY A 18 -15.82 0.34 4.97
N LYS A 19 -15.10 -0.77 4.82
CA LYS A 19 -13.88 -1.07 5.58
C LYS A 19 -12.71 -1.30 4.66
N THR A 20 -11.50 -1.08 5.19
CA THR A 20 -10.27 -1.36 4.45
C THR A 20 -9.43 -2.38 5.20
N LEU A 21 -8.74 -3.22 4.43
CA LEU A 21 -7.86 -4.24 4.97
C LEU A 21 -6.49 -3.61 5.23
N LEU A 22 -6.04 -3.66 6.48
CA LEU A 22 -4.75 -3.08 6.87
C LEU A 22 -3.88 -4.12 7.57
N ALA A 23 -2.57 -3.93 7.42
CA ALA A 23 -1.56 -4.78 8.04
C ALA A 23 -0.63 -3.91 8.86
N LYS A 24 -0.34 -4.36 10.10
CA LYS A 24 0.60 -3.68 10.97
C LYS A 24 2.01 -4.20 10.68
N ARG A 25 2.92 -3.31 10.38
CA ARG A 25 4.28 -3.66 9.99
C ARG A 25 5.15 -4.03 11.18
N LYS A 26 6.11 -4.92 10.92
CA LYS A 26 7.02 -5.44 11.91
C LYS A 26 8.41 -5.61 11.28
N GLY A 27 9.45 -5.41 12.08
CA GLY A 27 10.81 -5.74 11.66
C GLY A 27 11.45 -4.83 10.64
N SER A 28 10.94 -3.62 10.45
CA SER A 28 11.48 -2.65 9.50
C SER A 28 11.44 -1.26 10.11
N HIS A 29 11.96 -0.26 9.37
CA HIS A 29 11.92 1.13 9.82
C HIS A 29 10.50 1.70 9.88
N ASN A 30 9.52 1.00 9.30
CA ASN A 30 8.11 1.39 9.40
C ASN A 30 7.37 0.53 10.43
N GLU A 31 8.11 -0.06 11.37
CA GLU A 31 7.54 -0.94 12.37
C GLU A 31 6.46 -0.23 13.19
N GLY A 32 5.35 -0.93 13.40
CA GLY A 32 4.23 -0.40 14.15
C GLY A 32 3.24 0.42 13.33
N MET A 33 3.58 0.74 12.08
CA MET A 33 2.68 1.50 11.22
C MET A 33 1.71 0.57 10.50
N TRP A 34 0.48 1.04 10.33
CA TRP A 34 -0.54 0.31 9.59
C TRP A 34 -0.51 0.72 8.14
N GLY A 35 -0.42 -0.25 7.25
CA GLY A 35 -0.37 -0.02 5.82
C GLY A 35 -1.22 -0.99 5.04
N SER A 36 -1.40 -0.70 3.76
CA SER A 36 -2.03 -1.61 2.83
C SER A 36 -0.96 -2.48 2.17
N MET A 37 -1.38 -3.35 1.26
CA MET A 37 -0.45 -4.20 0.53
C MET A 37 0.28 -3.37 -0.52
N GLY A 38 1.53 -3.70 -0.76
CA GLY A 38 2.33 -3.00 -1.76
C GLY A 38 3.80 -3.31 -1.66
N GLY A 39 4.56 -2.72 -2.55
CA GLY A 39 6.00 -2.91 -2.60
C GLY A 39 6.59 -2.29 -3.85
N HIS A 40 7.77 -2.75 -4.23
CA HIS A 40 8.45 -2.26 -5.41
C HIS A 40 7.91 -2.91 -6.67
N VAL A 41 7.78 -2.10 -7.73
CA VAL A 41 7.49 -2.61 -9.06
C VAL A 41 8.77 -3.22 -9.59
N GLU A 42 8.72 -4.48 -10.02
CA GLU A 42 9.87 -5.17 -10.57
C GLU A 42 10.01 -4.87 -12.07
N PHE A 43 11.22 -4.97 -12.57
CA PHE A 43 11.48 -4.69 -13.98
C PHE A 43 10.59 -5.57 -14.86
N GLY A 44 9.89 -4.93 -15.81
CA GLY A 44 8.99 -5.62 -16.73
C GLY A 44 7.59 -5.87 -16.20
N GLU A 45 7.33 -5.49 -14.95
CA GLU A 45 6.04 -5.68 -14.30
C GLU A 45 5.27 -4.35 -14.32
N SER A 46 3.96 -4.39 -14.54
CA SER A 46 3.15 -3.19 -14.40
C SER A 46 2.84 -2.94 -12.92
N PRO A 47 2.52 -1.70 -12.53
CA PRO A 47 2.08 -1.44 -11.16
C PRO A 47 0.88 -2.29 -10.74
N ILE A 48 -0.06 -2.55 -11.65
CA ILE A 48 -1.21 -3.41 -11.35
C ILE A 48 -0.77 -4.85 -11.05
N GLU A 49 0.13 -5.38 -11.89
CA GLU A 49 0.67 -6.72 -11.67
C GLU A 49 1.40 -6.81 -10.34
N ALA A 50 2.16 -5.75 -9.99
CA ALA A 50 2.86 -5.69 -8.71
C ALA A 50 1.90 -5.74 -7.54
N CYS A 51 0.78 -4.99 -7.60
CA CYS A 51 -0.23 -5.01 -6.54
C CYS A 51 -0.82 -6.41 -6.35
N ILE A 52 -1.14 -7.09 -7.46
CA ILE A 52 -1.72 -8.43 -7.41
C ILE A 52 -0.72 -9.41 -6.80
N ARG A 53 0.53 -9.34 -7.20
CA ARG A 53 1.61 -10.18 -6.69
C ARG A 53 1.81 -9.96 -5.18
N GLU A 54 1.91 -8.69 -4.77
CA GLU A 54 2.15 -8.35 -3.37
C GLU A 54 0.98 -8.80 -2.47
N ALA A 55 -0.25 -8.69 -2.94
CA ALA A 55 -1.40 -9.17 -2.18
C ALA A 55 -1.35 -10.68 -1.94
N ARG A 56 -0.91 -11.43 -2.95
CA ARG A 56 -0.70 -12.87 -2.80
C ARG A 56 0.41 -13.19 -1.82
N GLU A 57 1.56 -12.53 -1.98
CA GLU A 57 2.73 -12.78 -1.14
C GLU A 57 2.51 -12.40 0.31
N GLU A 58 1.86 -11.28 0.55
CA GLU A 58 1.68 -10.76 1.90
C GLU A 58 0.52 -11.40 2.64
N LEU A 59 -0.62 -11.58 1.99
CA LEU A 59 -1.85 -12.03 2.65
C LEU A 59 -2.54 -13.25 2.03
N GLY A 60 -2.01 -13.79 0.93
CA GLY A 60 -2.58 -14.99 0.30
C GLY A 60 -3.95 -14.77 -0.34
N ILE A 61 -4.23 -13.57 -0.81
CA ILE A 61 -5.52 -13.23 -1.40
C ILE A 61 -5.40 -12.86 -2.87
N GLU A 62 -6.54 -12.95 -3.58
CA GLU A 62 -6.65 -12.48 -4.96
C GLU A 62 -7.46 -11.21 -4.98
N ILE A 63 -6.92 -10.19 -5.63
CA ILE A 63 -7.60 -8.90 -5.80
C ILE A 63 -7.85 -8.64 -7.27
N GLY A 64 -8.82 -7.79 -7.56
CA GLY A 64 -9.14 -7.43 -8.92
C GLY A 64 -9.82 -6.09 -9.01
N ASN A 65 -10.22 -5.73 -10.24
CA ASN A 65 -10.88 -4.45 -10.49
C ASN A 65 -10.06 -3.28 -9.93
N LEU A 66 -8.76 -3.28 -10.22
CA LEU A 66 -7.87 -2.23 -9.72
C LEU A 66 -8.14 -0.92 -10.44
N ARG A 67 -8.33 0.13 -9.67
CA ARG A 67 -8.61 1.48 -10.17
C ARG A 67 -7.53 2.41 -9.68
N PHE A 68 -6.89 3.14 -10.59
CA PHE A 68 -5.89 4.14 -10.20
C PHE A 68 -6.53 5.24 -9.36
N VAL A 69 -5.85 5.63 -8.29
CA VAL A 69 -6.35 6.67 -7.39
C VAL A 69 -5.36 7.83 -7.28
N ALA A 70 -4.11 7.54 -6.99
CA ALA A 70 -3.16 8.61 -6.69
C ALA A 70 -1.72 8.23 -7.00
N CYS A 71 -0.93 9.26 -7.25
CA CYS A 71 0.51 9.16 -7.39
C CYS A 71 1.14 10.04 -6.31
N MET A 72 2.13 9.50 -5.61
CA MET A 72 2.81 10.22 -4.54
C MET A 72 4.30 10.25 -4.82
N ASN A 73 4.89 11.46 -4.79
CA ASN A 73 6.33 11.60 -4.83
C ASN A 73 6.83 11.73 -3.40
N LEU A 74 7.58 10.74 -2.94
CA LEU A 74 8.06 10.69 -1.57
C LEU A 74 9.58 10.82 -1.52
N VAL A 75 10.07 11.86 -0.85
CA VAL A 75 11.51 12.03 -0.63
C VAL A 75 11.73 12.14 0.88
N ARG A 76 12.38 11.14 1.45
CA ARG A 76 12.58 11.11 2.91
C ARG A 76 13.78 10.22 3.26
N ASN A 77 14.59 10.67 4.20
CA ASN A 77 15.71 9.90 4.72
C ASN A 77 16.66 9.36 3.63
N GLY A 78 16.94 10.20 2.63
CA GLY A 78 17.84 9.82 1.54
C GLY A 78 17.22 8.86 0.54
N LYS A 79 15.92 8.61 0.62
CA LYS A 79 15.19 7.74 -0.29
C LYS A 79 14.24 8.55 -1.14
N HIS A 80 14.07 8.13 -2.39
CA HIS A 80 13.16 8.78 -3.32
C HIS A 80 12.29 7.71 -3.98
N TYR A 81 10.98 7.81 -3.79
CA TYR A 81 10.01 6.90 -4.38
C TYR A 81 8.96 7.66 -5.16
N LEU A 82 8.59 7.10 -6.29
CA LEU A 82 7.37 7.49 -6.97
C LEU A 82 6.40 6.34 -6.74
N ASP A 83 5.34 6.58 -6.00
CA ASP A 83 4.39 5.55 -5.58
C ASP A 83 3.09 5.69 -6.34
N VAL A 84 2.67 4.60 -6.99
CA VAL A 84 1.43 4.57 -7.78
C VAL A 84 0.41 3.73 -7.01
N SER A 85 -0.70 4.34 -6.62
CA SER A 85 -1.67 3.71 -5.73
C SER A 85 -3.01 3.44 -6.37
N PHE A 86 -3.60 2.32 -5.95
CA PHE A 86 -4.87 1.81 -6.48
C PHE A 86 -5.84 1.46 -5.37
N VAL A 87 -7.10 1.40 -5.73
CA VAL A 87 -8.13 0.77 -4.91
C VAL A 87 -8.55 -0.49 -5.64
N ALA A 88 -8.82 -1.55 -4.92
CA ALA A 88 -9.19 -2.84 -5.50
C ALA A 88 -10.28 -3.54 -4.70
N ASP A 89 -10.86 -4.55 -5.32
CA ASP A 89 -11.84 -5.43 -4.69
C ASP A 89 -11.16 -6.74 -4.30
N LEU A 90 -11.59 -7.33 -3.19
CA LEU A 90 -11.19 -8.69 -2.82
C LEU A 90 -12.01 -9.66 -3.67
N ILE A 91 -11.32 -10.45 -4.49
CA ILE A 91 -11.99 -11.40 -5.37
C ILE A 91 -12.15 -12.75 -4.69
N SER A 92 -11.09 -13.24 -4.03
CA SER A 92 -11.16 -14.53 -3.34
C SER A 92 -10.04 -14.66 -2.31
N GLY A 93 -10.21 -15.61 -1.41
CA GLY A 93 -9.23 -15.91 -0.37
C GLY A 93 -9.57 -15.23 0.94
N GLU A 94 -9.22 -15.88 2.03
CA GLU A 94 -9.34 -15.32 3.37
C GLU A 94 -7.99 -14.73 3.74
N PRO A 95 -7.90 -13.43 4.04
CA PRO A 95 -6.62 -12.83 4.38
C PRO A 95 -5.95 -13.54 5.55
N SER A 96 -4.68 -13.87 5.39
CA SER A 96 -3.89 -14.47 6.45
C SER A 96 -2.44 -14.01 6.29
N ILE A 97 -1.74 -13.88 7.40
CA ILE A 97 -0.36 -13.41 7.38
C ILE A 97 0.53 -14.48 6.77
N GLN A 98 1.13 -14.18 5.60
CA GLN A 98 2.05 -15.07 4.91
C GLN A 98 3.50 -14.77 5.25
N GLU A 99 3.78 -13.56 5.73
CA GLU A 99 5.12 -13.10 6.06
C GLU A 99 5.17 -12.64 7.52
N PRO A 100 5.15 -13.58 8.49
CA PRO A 100 5.07 -13.22 9.92
C PRO A 100 6.28 -12.46 10.45
N ASP A 101 7.39 -12.45 9.74
CA ASP A 101 8.56 -11.64 10.08
C ASP A 101 8.38 -10.17 9.69
N ARG A 102 7.41 -9.86 8.86
CA ARG A 102 7.18 -8.50 8.33
C ARG A 102 5.81 -7.93 8.67
N ILE A 103 4.86 -8.79 9.03
CA ILE A 103 3.49 -8.38 9.36
C ILE A 103 3.13 -8.98 10.71
N GLU A 104 2.74 -8.11 11.63
CA GLU A 104 2.41 -8.50 13.01
C GLU A 104 0.93 -8.81 13.19
N GLU A 105 0.08 -8.04 12.51
CA GLU A 105 -1.36 -8.09 12.72
C GLU A 105 -2.09 -7.62 11.47
N ILE A 106 -3.27 -8.16 11.19
CA ILE A 106 -4.12 -7.70 10.07
C ILE A 106 -5.55 -7.53 10.57
N GLY A 107 -6.31 -6.70 9.87
CA GLY A 107 -7.71 -6.53 10.18
C GLY A 107 -8.42 -5.63 9.19
N TRP A 108 -9.74 -5.68 9.24
CA TRP A 108 -10.62 -4.80 8.48
C TRP A 108 -11.04 -3.66 9.40
N TYR A 109 -10.81 -2.44 8.96
CA TYR A 109 -11.10 -1.25 9.75
C TYR A 109 -12.06 -0.31 9.03
N PRO A 110 -13.07 0.22 9.74
CA PRO A 110 -13.96 1.22 9.13
C PRO A 110 -13.18 2.41 8.62
N LEU A 111 -13.57 2.96 7.48
CA LEU A 111 -12.88 4.12 6.90
C LEU A 111 -12.94 5.35 7.81
N ASN A 112 -13.90 5.41 8.73
CA ASN A 112 -14.02 6.52 9.69
C ASN A 112 -13.46 6.19 11.08
N ALA A 113 -12.79 5.04 11.24
CA ALA A 113 -12.23 4.63 12.54
C ALA A 113 -10.98 3.80 12.28
N LEU A 114 -9.98 4.42 11.67
CA LEU A 114 -8.74 3.75 11.28
C LEU A 114 -7.75 3.69 12.44
N PRO A 115 -6.93 2.63 12.50
CA PRO A 115 -5.88 2.55 13.51
C PRO A 115 -4.76 3.55 13.18
N GLU A 116 -3.95 3.88 14.18
CA GLU A 116 -2.84 4.79 14.03
C GLU A 116 -1.56 4.16 14.55
N PRO A 117 -0.40 4.55 14.04
CA PRO A 117 -0.19 5.47 12.92
C PRO A 117 -0.40 4.81 11.57
N LEU A 118 -0.84 5.59 10.59
CA LEU A 118 -1.02 5.12 9.21
C LEU A 118 0.21 5.42 8.39
N PHE A 119 0.58 4.48 7.53
CA PHE A 119 1.65 4.66 6.57
C PHE A 119 1.19 5.63 5.47
N ASP A 120 2.12 6.48 4.99
CA ASP A 120 1.79 7.55 4.05
C ASP A 120 0.99 7.14 2.82
N PRO A 121 1.31 6.04 2.12
CA PRO A 121 0.52 5.66 0.94
C PRO A 121 -0.96 5.45 1.23
N VAL A 122 -1.30 4.90 2.40
CA VAL A 122 -2.70 4.72 2.78
C VAL A 122 -3.38 6.05 3.00
N ARG A 123 -2.71 6.96 3.74
CA ARG A 123 -3.26 8.30 4.00
C ARG A 123 -3.55 9.05 2.70
N VAL A 124 -2.61 8.94 1.75
CA VAL A 124 -2.74 9.61 0.46
C VAL A 124 -3.93 9.07 -0.33
N VAL A 125 -4.10 7.75 -0.37
CA VAL A 125 -5.24 7.14 -1.06
C VAL A 125 -6.57 7.60 -0.45
N LEU A 126 -6.67 7.59 0.87
CA LEU A 126 -7.90 7.98 1.55
C LEU A 126 -8.20 9.47 1.34
N GLU A 127 -7.18 10.32 1.36
CA GLU A 127 -7.34 11.73 1.06
C GLU A 127 -7.80 11.95 -0.38
N SER A 128 -7.22 11.20 -1.31
CA SER A 128 -7.61 11.27 -2.72
C SER A 128 -9.08 10.88 -2.92
N LEU A 129 -9.52 9.83 -2.26
CA LEU A 129 -10.92 9.39 -2.35
C LEU A 129 -11.88 10.45 -1.83
N LYS A 130 -11.44 11.22 -0.84
CA LYS A 130 -12.25 12.26 -0.22
C LYS A 130 -12.29 13.56 -1.04
N THR A 131 -11.17 13.96 -1.64
CA THR A 131 -11.01 15.26 -2.27
C THR A 131 -10.94 15.23 -3.80
N GLY A 132 -10.63 14.07 -4.38
CA GLY A 132 -10.38 13.96 -5.82
C GLY A 132 -8.98 14.34 -6.24
N GLN A 133 -8.13 14.78 -5.31
CA GLN A 133 -6.74 15.09 -5.60
C GLN A 133 -6.01 13.79 -5.90
N ASN A 134 -5.22 13.76 -6.98
CA ASN A 134 -4.55 12.52 -7.39
C ASN A 134 -3.03 12.63 -7.49
N TYR A 135 -2.46 13.75 -7.12
CA TYR A 135 -1.01 13.91 -7.05
C TYR A 135 -0.62 14.52 -5.72
N PHE A 136 0.36 13.92 -5.07
CA PHE A 136 0.81 14.33 -3.74
C PHE A 136 2.33 14.37 -3.68
N GLU A 137 2.85 15.31 -2.91
CA GLU A 137 4.29 15.38 -2.61
C GLU A 137 4.45 15.28 -1.09
N VAL A 138 5.28 14.33 -0.66
CA VAL A 138 5.56 14.11 0.75
C VAL A 138 7.07 14.27 0.95
N ASN A 139 7.47 15.26 1.71
CA ASN A 139 8.87 15.57 2.00
C ASN A 139 9.09 15.58 3.51
N GLU A 140 10.33 15.44 3.89
CA GLU A 140 10.70 15.61 5.29
C GLU A 140 10.55 17.04 5.73
#